data_ce6eb615110929e607152a5e4c2de92a
#
_entry.id   ce6eb615110929e607152a5e4c2de92a
#
_cell.length_a   1.000
_cell.length_b   1.000
_cell.length_c   1.000
_cell.angle_alpha   90.00
_cell.angle_beta   90.00
_cell.angle_gamma   90.00
#
_symmetry.space_group_name_H-M   'P 1'
#
loop_
_entity.id
_entity.type
_entity.pdbx_description
1 polymer ?
#
loop_
_entity_poly.entity_id
_entity_poly.type
_entity_poly.pdbx_seq_one_letter_code
_entity_poly.pdbx_strand_id
1 'polypeptide(L)'
;MKLLLDTHALLWVLGDPDRLKPDTHRMLADAANAVFVSVVTLWEIVVKRRVGKLEADIASITAQMAPASKMQLLGITPQHLHALNMLPFLEQHRDPFDHLIIAQAISEGMSLVTQDRNAQWYSVHIISP
;
A
#
# COMPACT_ATOMS: atom_id res chain seq x y z
N MET A 1 13.76 -4.75 -6.71
CA MET A 1 12.48 -5.28 -6.17
C MET A 1 11.43 -4.18 -6.25
N LYS A 2 10.18 -4.55 -6.47
CA LYS A 2 9.06 -3.61 -6.47
C LYS A 2 8.32 -3.71 -5.15
N LEU A 3 8.11 -2.58 -4.49
CA LEU A 3 7.48 -2.48 -3.18
C LEU A 3 6.17 -1.70 -3.30
N LEU A 4 5.07 -2.27 -2.81
CA LEU A 4 3.77 -1.59 -2.75
C LEU A 4 3.48 -1.27 -1.28
N LEU A 5 3.34 0.01 -0.97
CA LEU A 5 3.01 0.44 0.39
C LEU A 5 1.50 0.32 0.62
N ASP A 6 1.10 -0.27 1.75
CA ASP A 6 -0.28 -0.14 2.18
C ASP A 6 -0.52 1.25 2.80
N THR A 7 -1.75 1.51 3.23
CA THR A 7 -2.13 2.82 3.74
C THR A 7 -1.32 3.23 4.97
N HIS A 8 -1.17 2.34 5.96
CA HIS A 8 -0.41 2.66 7.16
C HIS A 8 1.07 2.84 6.88
N ALA A 9 1.65 1.99 6.02
CA ALA A 9 3.05 2.12 5.63
C ALA A 9 3.30 3.48 4.94
N LEU A 10 2.41 3.89 4.04
CA LEU A 10 2.51 5.21 3.40
C LEU A 10 2.48 6.34 4.42
N LEU A 11 1.53 6.29 5.34
CA LEU A 11 1.38 7.34 6.36
C LEU A 11 2.61 7.43 7.25
N TRP A 12 3.22 6.30 7.60
CA TRP A 12 4.48 6.31 8.37
C TRP A 12 5.65 6.86 7.56
N VAL A 13 5.78 6.46 6.30
CA VAL A 13 6.85 6.99 5.44
C VAL A 13 6.78 8.51 5.33
N LEU A 14 5.58 9.07 5.20
CA LEU A 14 5.40 10.51 5.01
C LEU A 14 5.37 11.31 6.31
N GLY A 15 4.78 10.76 7.37
CA GLY A 15 4.49 11.52 8.58
C GLY A 15 5.27 11.10 9.82
N ASP A 16 5.76 9.86 9.88
CA ASP A 16 6.46 9.32 11.05
C ASP A 16 7.44 8.21 10.64
N PRO A 17 8.48 8.57 9.86
CA PRO A 17 9.40 7.57 9.31
C PRO A 17 10.20 6.81 10.39
N ASP A 18 10.30 7.35 11.60
CA ASP A 18 11.00 6.68 12.70
C ASP A 18 10.25 5.43 13.21
N ARG A 19 8.96 5.29 12.86
CA ARG A 19 8.19 4.08 13.16
C ARG A 19 8.57 2.90 12.30
N LEU A 20 9.21 3.14 11.16
CA LEU A 20 9.64 2.08 10.26
C LEU A 20 10.79 1.29 10.87
N LYS A 21 10.80 -0.02 10.65
CA LYS A 21 11.95 -0.85 11.01
C LYS A 21 13.19 -0.39 10.22
N PRO A 22 14.38 -0.43 10.81
CA PRO A 22 15.60 -0.01 10.11
C PRO A 22 15.81 -0.70 8.77
N ASP A 23 15.55 -2.02 8.69
CA ASP A 23 15.67 -2.77 7.44
C ASP A 23 14.70 -2.28 6.37
N THR A 24 13.45 -2.01 6.75
CA THR A 24 12.44 -1.50 5.83
C THR A 24 12.78 -0.10 5.36
N HIS A 25 13.24 0.74 6.26
CA HIS A 25 13.70 2.09 5.91
C HIS A 25 14.82 2.02 4.85
N ARG A 26 15.80 1.12 5.04
CA ARG A 26 16.88 0.92 4.07
C ARG A 26 16.37 0.42 2.71
N MET A 27 15.40 -0.52 2.70
CA MET A 27 14.80 -1.01 1.46
C MET A 27 14.12 0.11 0.68
N LEU A 28 13.38 0.97 1.38
CA LEU A 28 12.65 2.07 0.75
C LEU A 28 13.60 3.15 0.22
N ALA A 29 14.75 3.32 0.84
CA ALA A 29 15.76 4.29 0.44
C ALA A 29 16.67 3.76 -0.69
N ASP A 30 16.72 2.46 -0.90
CA ASP A 30 17.59 1.83 -1.90
C ASP A 30 17.12 2.15 -3.31
N ALA A 31 17.99 2.78 -4.11
CA ALA A 31 17.69 3.18 -5.48
C ALA A 31 17.41 1.98 -6.41
N ALA A 32 17.86 0.77 -6.04
CA ALA A 32 17.57 -0.45 -6.80
C ALA A 32 16.11 -0.90 -6.66
N ASN A 33 15.40 -0.41 -5.65
CA ASN A 33 14.00 -0.76 -5.41
C ASN A 33 13.07 0.32 -5.95
N ALA A 34 11.97 -0.10 -6.58
CA ALA A 34 10.90 0.80 -7.00
C ALA A 34 9.78 0.78 -5.95
N VAL A 35 9.34 1.95 -5.52
CA VAL A 35 8.31 2.10 -4.48
C VAL A 35 7.02 2.62 -5.12
N PHE A 36 5.93 1.92 -4.87
CA PHE A 36 4.62 2.22 -5.44
C PHE A 36 3.59 2.50 -4.35
N VAL A 37 2.67 3.39 -4.68
CA VAL A 37 1.47 3.67 -3.89
C VAL A 37 0.27 3.49 -4.79
N SER A 38 -0.70 2.70 -4.36
CA SER A 38 -1.92 2.48 -5.13
C SER A 38 -2.86 3.68 -5.04
N VAL A 39 -3.55 3.98 -6.14
CA VAL A 39 -4.69 4.91 -6.11
C VAL A 39 -5.77 4.43 -5.14
N VAL A 40 -5.87 3.13 -4.90
CA VAL A 40 -6.78 2.53 -3.90
C VAL A 40 -6.46 3.06 -2.49
N THR A 41 -5.19 3.17 -2.15
CA THR A 41 -4.74 3.75 -0.87
C THR A 41 -5.19 5.21 -0.75
N LEU A 42 -5.04 5.98 -1.81
CA LEU A 42 -5.50 7.38 -1.81
C LEU A 42 -7.01 7.46 -1.65
N TRP A 43 -7.75 6.58 -2.30
CA TRP A 43 -9.20 6.50 -2.16
C TRP A 43 -9.61 6.11 -0.72
N GLU A 44 -8.95 5.13 -0.14
CA GLU A 44 -9.20 4.74 1.26
C GLU A 44 -8.98 5.92 2.22
N ILE A 45 -7.92 6.70 2.02
CA ILE A 45 -7.63 7.88 2.84
C ILE A 45 -8.77 8.90 2.74
N VAL A 46 -9.25 9.18 1.52
CA VAL A 46 -10.37 10.10 1.32
C VAL A 46 -11.63 9.61 2.02
N VAL A 47 -11.98 8.33 1.84
CA VAL A 47 -13.18 7.74 2.45
C VAL A 47 -13.10 7.81 3.97
N LYS A 48 -11.98 7.41 4.56
CA LYS A 48 -11.82 7.40 6.02
C LYS A 48 -11.77 8.80 6.61
N ARG A 49 -11.17 9.76 5.90
CA ARG A 49 -11.18 11.17 6.32
C ARG A 49 -12.61 11.71 6.38
N ARG A 50 -13.40 11.44 5.35
CA ARG A 50 -14.78 11.94 5.25
C ARG A 50 -15.68 11.45 6.39
N VAL A 51 -15.42 10.25 6.92
CA VAL A 51 -16.19 9.69 8.04
C VAL A 51 -15.51 9.90 9.39
N GLY A 52 -14.47 10.70 9.45
CA GLY A 52 -13.82 11.07 10.71
C GLY A 52 -12.91 9.99 11.31
N LYS A 53 -12.54 8.96 10.55
CA LYS A 53 -11.69 7.86 11.03
C LYS A 53 -10.19 8.09 10.80
N LEU A 54 -9.82 9.12 10.06
CA LEU A 54 -8.44 9.41 9.71
C LEU A 54 -8.25 10.92 9.54
N GLU A 55 -7.12 11.45 10.05
CA GLU A 55 -6.81 12.88 9.96
C GLU A 55 -5.97 13.25 8.73
N ALA A 56 -5.52 12.26 7.96
CA ALA A 56 -4.65 12.51 6.80
C ALA A 56 -5.39 13.28 5.69
N ASP A 57 -4.71 14.26 5.11
CA ASP A 57 -5.25 15.11 4.05
C ASP A 57 -4.68 14.70 2.69
N ILE A 58 -5.58 14.40 1.73
CA ILE A 58 -5.18 13.92 0.41
C ILE A 58 -4.31 14.94 -0.36
N ALA A 59 -4.61 16.23 -0.24
CA ALA A 59 -3.83 17.25 -0.93
C ALA A 59 -2.39 17.30 -0.43
N SER A 60 -2.20 17.20 0.88
CA SER A 60 -0.87 17.16 1.50
C SER A 60 -0.11 15.88 1.08
N ILE A 61 -0.79 14.74 1.10
CA ILE A 61 -0.18 13.45 0.74
C ILE A 61 0.28 13.47 -0.72
N THR A 62 -0.58 13.89 -1.65
CA THR A 62 -0.23 13.92 -3.06
C THR A 62 0.88 14.94 -3.36
N ALA A 63 0.93 16.05 -2.62
CA ALA A 63 2.03 17.00 -2.75
C ALA A 63 3.37 16.39 -2.32
N GLN A 64 3.38 15.58 -1.26
CA GLN A 64 4.57 14.87 -0.80
C GLN A 64 5.00 13.75 -1.75
N MET A 65 4.09 13.25 -2.57
CA MET A 65 4.36 12.27 -3.62
C MET A 65 4.79 12.91 -4.95
N ALA A 66 5.04 14.22 -4.97
CA ALA A 66 5.46 14.94 -6.17
C ALA A 66 6.80 14.41 -6.73
N PRO A 67 7.20 14.83 -7.97
CA PRO A 67 8.30 14.21 -8.72
C PRO A 67 9.65 14.05 -8.02
N ALA A 68 9.89 14.79 -6.93
CA ALA A 68 11.11 14.65 -6.15
C ALA A 68 11.14 13.39 -5.28
N SER A 69 9.99 12.77 -5.02
CA SER A 69 9.92 11.51 -4.29
C SER A 69 10.11 10.35 -5.25
N LYS A 70 10.58 9.20 -4.71
CA LYS A 70 10.74 7.98 -5.50
C LYS A 70 9.43 7.21 -5.69
N MET A 71 8.34 7.69 -5.12
CA MET A 71 7.07 6.98 -5.14
C MET A 71 6.37 7.13 -6.47
N GLN A 72 5.93 5.99 -7.01
CA GLN A 72 5.16 5.93 -8.25
C GLN A 72 3.71 5.57 -7.92
N LEU A 73 2.77 6.23 -8.56
CA LEU A 73 1.36 5.93 -8.39
C LEU A 73 0.98 4.72 -9.24
N LEU A 74 0.30 3.76 -8.61
CA LEU A 74 -0.22 2.57 -9.29
C LEU A 74 -1.73 2.73 -9.47
N GLY A 75 -2.18 2.79 -10.72
CA GLY A 75 -3.61 2.81 -11.05
C GLY A 75 -4.24 1.42 -10.98
N ILE A 76 -5.56 1.37 -11.09
CA ILE A 76 -6.32 0.11 -11.14
C ILE A 76 -6.47 -0.31 -12.60
N THR A 77 -6.18 -1.58 -12.88
CA THR A 77 -6.31 -2.16 -14.23
C THR A 77 -7.29 -3.35 -14.21
N PRO A 78 -7.82 -3.77 -15.37
CA PRO A 78 -8.63 -4.99 -15.43
C PRO A 78 -7.91 -6.21 -14.88
N GLN A 79 -6.60 -6.34 -15.07
CA GLN A 79 -5.82 -7.46 -14.54
C GLN A 79 -5.83 -7.49 -13.02
N HIS A 80 -5.83 -6.32 -12.36
CA HIS A 80 -5.96 -6.23 -10.92
C HIS A 80 -7.32 -6.78 -10.45
N LEU A 81 -8.39 -6.48 -11.20
CA LEU A 81 -9.73 -6.97 -10.87
C LEU A 81 -9.86 -8.48 -11.12
N HIS A 82 -9.20 -9.02 -12.14
CA HIS A 82 -9.12 -10.47 -12.34
C HIS A 82 -8.39 -11.13 -11.17
N ALA A 83 -7.28 -10.57 -10.72
CA ALA A 83 -6.57 -11.09 -9.55
C ALA A 83 -7.43 -11.00 -8.28
N LEU A 84 -8.15 -9.90 -8.10
CA LEU A 84 -9.08 -9.74 -6.98
C LEU A 84 -10.16 -10.84 -6.99
N ASN A 85 -10.70 -11.13 -8.18
CA ASN A 85 -11.74 -12.17 -8.34
C ASN A 85 -11.23 -13.57 -7.95
N MET A 86 -9.92 -13.80 -8.05
CA MET A 86 -9.30 -15.07 -7.72
C MET A 86 -8.84 -15.19 -6.26
N LEU A 87 -8.90 -14.08 -5.48
CA LEU A 87 -8.52 -14.15 -4.07
C LEU A 87 -9.51 -15.02 -3.29
N PRO A 88 -9.01 -15.83 -2.31
CA PRO A 88 -9.91 -16.53 -1.42
C PRO A 88 -10.76 -15.56 -0.61
N PHE A 89 -12.04 -15.89 -0.42
CA PHE A 89 -12.92 -15.12 0.45
C PHE A 89 -12.74 -15.63 1.89
N LEU A 90 -12.21 -14.75 2.76
CA LEU A 90 -11.96 -15.06 4.16
C LEU A 90 -12.87 -14.20 5.05
N GLU A 91 -13.66 -14.85 5.91
CA GLU A 91 -14.60 -14.12 6.79
C GLU A 91 -13.89 -13.19 7.76
N GLN A 92 -12.65 -13.53 8.15
CA GLN A 92 -11.84 -12.75 9.09
C GLN A 92 -11.23 -11.49 8.46
N HIS A 93 -11.23 -11.40 7.13
CA HIS A 93 -10.60 -10.30 6.41
C HIS A 93 -11.50 -9.84 5.26
N ARG A 94 -12.32 -8.82 5.52
CA ARG A 94 -13.37 -8.36 4.61
C ARG A 94 -13.17 -6.96 4.06
N ASP A 95 -12.09 -6.28 4.42
CA ASP A 95 -11.86 -4.91 3.98
C ASP A 95 -11.59 -4.88 2.46
N PRO A 96 -12.47 -4.24 1.66
CA PRO A 96 -12.32 -4.23 0.20
C PRO A 96 -11.11 -3.44 -0.28
N PHE A 97 -10.67 -2.43 0.47
CA PHE A 97 -9.45 -1.70 0.12
C PHE A 97 -8.22 -2.62 0.22
N ASP A 98 -8.11 -3.35 1.33
CA ASP A 98 -7.01 -4.30 1.54
C ASP A 98 -7.01 -5.39 0.47
N HIS A 99 -8.18 -5.94 0.13
CA HIS A 99 -8.29 -6.99 -0.89
C HIS A 99 -7.76 -6.50 -2.24
N LEU A 100 -8.12 -5.31 -2.67
CA LEU A 100 -7.69 -4.80 -3.96
C LEU A 100 -6.20 -4.47 -3.97
N ILE A 101 -5.65 -3.93 -2.87
CA ILE A 101 -4.21 -3.68 -2.74
C ILE A 101 -3.43 -4.99 -2.79
N ILE A 102 -3.89 -6.04 -2.10
CA ILE A 102 -3.27 -7.37 -2.16
C ILE A 102 -3.32 -7.92 -3.59
N ALA A 103 -4.46 -7.81 -4.25
CA ALA A 103 -4.62 -8.27 -5.63
C ALA A 103 -3.67 -7.54 -6.59
N GLN A 104 -3.49 -6.24 -6.39
CA GLN A 104 -2.53 -5.46 -7.17
C GLN A 104 -1.10 -5.95 -6.95
N ALA A 105 -0.71 -6.18 -5.70
CA ALA A 105 0.63 -6.70 -5.39
C ALA A 105 0.89 -8.04 -6.06
N ILE A 106 -0.08 -8.95 -6.01
CA ILE A 106 0.03 -10.27 -6.66
C ILE A 106 0.13 -10.11 -8.18
N SER A 107 -0.76 -9.32 -8.77
CA SER A 107 -0.82 -9.12 -10.22
C SER A 107 0.45 -8.50 -10.78
N GLU A 108 1.05 -7.56 -10.05
CA GLU A 108 2.24 -6.82 -10.48
C GLU A 108 3.55 -7.45 -10.03
N GLY A 109 3.51 -8.54 -9.28
CA GLY A 109 4.71 -9.16 -8.72
C GLY A 109 5.43 -8.28 -7.72
N MET A 110 4.68 -7.51 -6.92
CA MET A 110 5.22 -6.61 -5.91
C MET A 110 5.20 -7.24 -4.53
N SER A 111 6.18 -6.86 -3.70
CA SER A 111 6.12 -7.16 -2.27
C SER A 111 5.27 -6.11 -1.57
N LEU A 112 4.35 -6.56 -0.71
CA LEU A 112 3.46 -5.67 0.02
C LEU A 112 4.09 -5.26 1.35
N VAL A 113 4.25 -3.98 1.57
CA VAL A 113 4.72 -3.43 2.85
C VAL A 113 3.49 -3.14 3.71
N THR A 114 3.23 -4.01 4.67
CA THR A 114 2.03 -3.95 5.52
C THR A 114 2.29 -4.49 6.91
N GLN A 115 1.63 -3.90 7.91
CA GLN A 115 1.57 -4.47 9.26
C GLN A 115 0.39 -5.42 9.45
N ASP A 116 -0.50 -5.52 8.47
CA ASP A 116 -1.69 -6.38 8.56
C ASP A 116 -1.31 -7.85 8.49
N ARG A 117 -1.46 -8.56 9.61
CA ARG A 117 -1.14 -9.98 9.70
C ARG A 117 -2.03 -10.85 8.80
N ASN A 118 -3.24 -10.37 8.48
CA ASN A 118 -4.15 -11.11 7.63
C ASN A 118 -3.65 -11.25 6.21
N ALA A 119 -2.74 -10.39 5.76
CA ALA A 119 -2.14 -10.47 4.44
C ALA A 119 -1.36 -11.78 4.23
N GLN A 120 -0.86 -12.42 5.31
CA GLN A 120 -0.16 -13.71 5.23
C GLN A 120 -1.03 -14.85 4.70
N TRP A 121 -2.36 -14.69 4.73
CA TRP A 121 -3.28 -15.72 4.23
C TRP A 121 -3.41 -15.72 2.72
N TYR A 122 -2.76 -14.79 2.04
CA TYR A 122 -2.77 -14.67 0.58
C TYR A 122 -1.38 -14.94 0.02
N SER A 123 -1.33 -15.31 -1.26
CA SER A 123 -0.06 -15.62 -1.95
C SER A 123 0.67 -14.33 -2.35
N VAL A 124 1.08 -13.55 -1.36
CA VAL A 124 1.80 -12.30 -1.55
C VAL A 124 3.00 -12.25 -0.61
N HIS A 125 4.12 -11.76 -1.11
CA HIS A 125 5.30 -11.54 -0.26
C HIS A 125 5.08 -10.29 0.60
N ILE A 126 5.27 -10.43 1.90
CA ILE A 126 5.01 -9.38 2.88
C ILE A 126 6.31 -8.88 3.49
N ILE A 127 6.43 -7.56 3.60
CA ILE A 127 7.50 -6.89 4.33
C ILE A 127 6.84 -6.10 5.46
N SER A 128 7.31 -6.33 6.69
CA SER A 128 6.83 -5.58 7.84
C SER A 128 7.42 -4.17 7.84
N PRO A 129 6.58 -3.13 7.97
CA PRO A 129 7.08 -1.76 7.98
C PRO A 129 7.89 -1.39 9.20
#